data_66a602bea7e9c8a757e23f6b6077ea9c
#
_entry.id   66a602bea7e9c8a757e23f6b6077ea9c
#
_cell.length_a   1.000
_cell.length_b   1.000
_cell.length_c   1.000
_cell.angle_alpha   90.00
_cell.angle_beta   90.00
_cell.angle_gamma   90.00
#
_symmetry.space_group_name_H-M   'P 1'
#
loop_
_entity.id
_entity.type
_entity.pdbx_description
1 polymer ?
#
loop_
_entity_poly.entity_id
_entity_poly.type
_entity_poly.pdbx_seq_one_letter_code
_entity_poly.pdbx_strand_id
1 'polypeptide(L)'
;MIEVCKTNLESVLLIKPTFFEDHRGEYLELYNEKLYKSKGIDVKFVEDDLSVATRNVIKGIHGDTVTWKLISCLHGKFYLVVVNHDEESKDFCKWQSFVLSEVNKHQVLVPPKHGNGHLCLSEKSIFHYKQSEYYDPSRQFSIIWNDPKLNIWWPVKNPILSQRDEVGYYV
;
A
#
# COMPACT_ATOMS: atom_id res chain seq x y z
N MET A 1 -15.71 -8.38 -11.57
CA MET A 1 -16.39 -7.40 -10.68
C MET A 1 -15.44 -7.00 -9.55
N ILE A 2 -15.66 -5.82 -8.92
CA ILE A 2 -14.93 -5.40 -7.70
C ILE A 2 -15.92 -4.93 -6.64
N GLU A 3 -15.63 -5.22 -5.37
CA GLU A 3 -16.25 -4.60 -4.21
C GLU A 3 -15.32 -3.48 -3.70
N VAL A 4 -15.85 -2.29 -3.44
CA VAL A 4 -15.09 -1.15 -2.91
C VAL A 4 -15.60 -0.85 -1.51
N CYS A 5 -14.71 -0.96 -0.52
CA CYS A 5 -15.02 -0.78 0.90
C CYS A 5 -14.33 0.50 1.42
N LYS A 6 -15.07 1.31 2.18
CA LYS A 6 -14.48 2.39 2.97
C LYS A 6 -13.61 1.82 4.09
N THR A 7 -12.61 2.58 4.48
CA THR A 7 -11.72 2.25 5.60
C THR A 7 -11.89 3.27 6.73
N ASN A 8 -11.08 3.15 7.80
CA ASN A 8 -11.08 4.13 8.90
C ASN A 8 -10.31 5.41 8.55
N LEU A 9 -9.54 5.41 7.44
CA LEU A 9 -8.85 6.59 6.93
C LEU A 9 -9.65 7.19 5.78
N GLU A 10 -9.80 8.50 5.79
CA GLU A 10 -10.47 9.23 4.73
C GLU A 10 -9.80 8.98 3.37
N SER A 11 -10.60 8.71 2.35
CA SER A 11 -10.16 8.47 0.96
C SER A 11 -9.28 7.22 0.73
N VAL A 12 -8.89 6.50 1.77
CA VAL A 12 -8.25 5.18 1.64
C VAL A 12 -9.33 4.13 1.43
N LEU A 13 -9.22 3.35 0.35
CA LEU A 13 -10.23 2.33 0.00
C LEU A 13 -9.60 0.94 -0.03
N LEU A 14 -10.33 -0.03 0.53
CA LEU A 14 -10.03 -1.45 0.34
C LEU A 14 -10.85 -1.97 -0.85
N ILE A 15 -10.17 -2.57 -1.82
CA ILE A 15 -10.79 -3.12 -3.03
C ILE A 15 -10.63 -4.63 -3.00
N LYS A 16 -11.72 -5.33 -3.23
CA LYS A 16 -11.76 -6.80 -3.29
C LYS A 16 -12.20 -7.21 -4.69
N PRO A 17 -11.26 -7.55 -5.58
CA PRO A 17 -11.58 -8.03 -6.91
C PRO A 17 -12.19 -9.42 -6.87
N THR A 18 -13.09 -9.70 -7.82
CA THR A 18 -13.54 -11.06 -8.10
C THR A 18 -12.52 -11.73 -9.02
N PHE A 19 -12.12 -12.94 -8.69
CA PHE A 19 -11.28 -13.78 -9.53
C PHE A 19 -11.97 -15.10 -9.85
N PHE A 20 -11.48 -15.78 -10.85
CA PHE A 20 -12.01 -17.07 -11.31
C PHE A 20 -10.94 -18.14 -11.11
N GLU A 21 -11.36 -19.29 -10.59
CA GLU A 21 -10.48 -20.44 -10.36
C GLU A 21 -11.10 -21.68 -11.00
N ASP A 22 -10.28 -22.47 -11.70
CA ASP A 22 -10.63 -23.80 -12.18
C ASP A 22 -9.41 -24.75 -12.08
N HIS A 23 -9.52 -25.98 -12.63
CA HIS A 23 -8.45 -26.98 -12.57
C HIS A 23 -7.14 -26.58 -13.25
N ARG A 24 -7.10 -25.45 -13.98
CA ARG A 24 -5.89 -24.89 -14.63
C ARG A 24 -5.23 -23.81 -13.79
N GLY A 25 -5.88 -23.32 -12.74
CA GLY A 25 -5.44 -22.23 -11.87
C GLY A 25 -6.41 -21.06 -11.86
N GLU A 26 -5.89 -19.87 -11.57
CA GLU A 26 -6.66 -18.66 -11.33
C GLU A 26 -6.52 -17.64 -12.46
N TYR A 27 -7.59 -16.88 -12.69
CA TYR A 27 -7.58 -15.69 -13.54
C TYR A 27 -8.12 -14.49 -12.76
N LEU A 28 -7.36 -13.42 -12.74
CA LEU A 28 -7.70 -12.15 -12.12
C LEU A 28 -7.50 -11.01 -13.13
N GLU A 29 -8.55 -10.20 -13.34
CA GLU A 29 -8.41 -8.88 -13.94
C GLU A 29 -7.89 -7.93 -12.84
N LEU A 30 -6.57 -7.69 -12.83
CA LEU A 30 -5.91 -6.94 -11.78
C LEU A 30 -6.33 -5.47 -11.74
N TYR A 31 -6.56 -4.88 -12.91
CA TYR A 31 -7.03 -3.50 -13.05
C TYR A 31 -7.80 -3.32 -14.37
N ASN A 32 -8.89 -2.56 -14.30
CA ASN A 32 -9.66 -2.14 -15.46
C ASN A 32 -10.18 -0.73 -15.20
N GLU A 33 -9.66 0.25 -15.94
CA GLU A 33 -9.98 1.68 -15.74
C GLU A 33 -11.50 1.95 -15.77
N LYS A 34 -12.22 1.39 -16.76
CA LYS A 34 -13.67 1.59 -16.88
C LYS A 34 -14.43 1.04 -15.69
N LEU A 35 -14.03 -0.14 -15.21
CA LEU A 35 -14.64 -0.78 -14.05
C LEU A 35 -14.38 0.03 -12.78
N TYR A 36 -13.15 0.47 -12.54
CA TYR A 36 -12.78 1.26 -11.35
C TYR A 36 -13.48 2.62 -11.35
N LYS A 37 -13.51 3.30 -12.49
CA LYS A 37 -14.25 4.56 -12.68
C LYS A 37 -15.74 4.39 -12.42
N SER A 38 -16.37 3.31 -12.87
CA SER A 38 -17.79 3.00 -12.59
C SER A 38 -18.10 2.79 -11.10
N LYS A 39 -17.07 2.56 -10.28
CA LYS A 39 -17.13 2.40 -8.82
C LYS A 39 -16.68 3.64 -8.05
N GLY A 40 -16.50 4.76 -8.74
CA GLY A 40 -16.11 6.04 -8.14
C GLY A 40 -14.61 6.24 -7.98
N ILE A 41 -13.77 5.36 -8.53
CA ILE A 41 -12.31 5.50 -8.54
C ILE A 41 -11.90 6.06 -9.91
N ASP A 42 -11.92 7.39 -10.04
CA ASP A 42 -11.56 8.11 -11.27
C ASP A 42 -10.11 8.60 -11.17
N VAL A 43 -9.18 7.66 -11.04
CA VAL A 43 -7.74 7.92 -10.99
C VAL A 43 -7.09 7.36 -12.24
N LYS A 44 -6.36 8.21 -12.97
CA LYS A 44 -5.56 7.77 -14.11
C LYS A 44 -4.18 7.33 -13.61
N PHE A 45 -3.83 6.08 -13.82
CA PHE A 45 -2.50 5.54 -13.49
C PHE A 45 -1.58 5.59 -14.71
N VAL A 46 -0.34 5.99 -14.51
CA VAL A 46 0.67 6.23 -15.56
C VAL A 46 1.95 5.42 -15.38
N GLU A 47 2.16 4.83 -14.20
CA GLU A 47 3.36 4.06 -13.86
C GLU A 47 2.97 2.81 -13.06
N ASP A 48 3.64 1.71 -13.36
CA ASP A 48 3.54 0.43 -12.64
C ASP A 48 4.90 0.04 -12.10
N ASP A 49 4.97 -0.21 -10.79
CA ASP A 49 6.18 -0.63 -10.12
C ASP A 49 5.98 -1.92 -9.35
N LEU A 50 7.03 -2.69 -9.23
CA LEU A 50 7.06 -3.84 -8.34
C LEU A 50 8.32 -3.87 -7.47
N SER A 51 8.16 -4.38 -6.28
CA SER A 51 9.23 -4.55 -5.30
C SER A 51 9.18 -5.95 -4.71
N VAL A 52 10.32 -6.61 -4.67
CA VAL A 52 10.46 -7.93 -4.06
C VAL A 52 11.07 -7.77 -2.68
N ALA A 53 10.53 -8.51 -1.71
CA ALA A 53 11.05 -8.56 -0.35
C ALA A 53 11.05 -10.00 0.17
N THR A 54 11.98 -10.31 1.08
CA THR A 54 12.02 -11.56 1.84
C THR A 54 11.43 -11.35 3.23
N ARG A 55 11.18 -12.43 3.95
CA ARG A 55 10.59 -12.41 5.30
C ARG A 55 11.29 -11.41 6.22
N ASN A 56 10.50 -10.70 7.02
CA ASN A 56 10.91 -9.69 7.99
C ASN A 56 11.49 -8.39 7.41
N VAL A 57 11.55 -8.24 6.10
CA VAL A 57 11.91 -6.94 5.49
C VAL A 57 10.74 -5.98 5.63
N ILE A 58 11.00 -4.78 6.17
CA ILE A 58 10.12 -3.61 6.10
C ILE A 58 10.67 -2.67 5.03
N LYS A 59 9.79 -2.13 4.19
CA LYS A 59 10.04 -1.02 3.27
C LYS A 59 9.03 0.07 3.53
N GLY A 60 9.49 1.27 3.82
CA GLY A 60 8.64 2.42 4.15
C GLY A 60 8.84 2.91 5.58
N ILE A 61 8.14 3.93 5.99
CA ILE A 61 6.89 4.46 5.44
C ILE A 61 7.22 5.58 4.45
N HIS A 62 6.84 5.43 3.20
CA HIS A 62 7.10 6.42 2.16
C HIS A 62 5.80 6.94 1.55
N GLY A 63 5.78 8.20 1.22
CA GLY A 63 4.65 8.84 0.54
C GLY A 63 5.09 10.05 -0.27
N ASP A 64 4.12 10.65 -0.93
CA ASP A 64 4.30 11.90 -1.64
C ASP A 64 3.00 12.72 -1.61
N THR A 65 3.07 13.98 -2.01
CA THR A 65 1.98 14.93 -1.80
C THR A 65 0.94 14.97 -2.91
N VAL A 66 1.17 14.28 -4.04
CA VAL A 66 0.30 14.38 -5.23
C VAL A 66 -0.10 13.03 -5.82
N THR A 67 0.58 11.93 -5.43
CA THR A 67 0.43 10.62 -6.08
C THR A 67 -0.60 9.73 -5.40
N TRP A 68 -1.56 9.25 -6.17
CA TRP A 68 -2.40 8.12 -5.82
C TRP A 68 -1.65 6.81 -6.09
N LYS A 69 -1.80 5.84 -5.20
CA LYS A 69 -1.24 4.49 -5.38
C LYS A 69 -2.32 3.43 -5.25
N LEU A 70 -2.36 2.48 -6.19
CA LEU A 70 -3.17 1.27 -6.09
C LEU A 70 -2.25 0.09 -5.80
N ILE A 71 -2.24 -0.37 -4.55
CA ILE A 71 -1.31 -1.38 -4.04
C ILE A 71 -1.92 -2.76 -4.10
N SER A 72 -1.16 -3.75 -4.59
CA SER A 72 -1.55 -5.16 -4.74
C SER A 72 -0.44 -6.10 -4.28
N CYS A 73 -0.79 -7.29 -3.83
CA CYS A 73 0.15 -8.38 -3.58
C CYS A 73 0.07 -9.41 -4.71
N LEU A 74 1.13 -9.51 -5.53
CA LEU A 74 1.16 -10.47 -6.65
C LEU A 74 1.64 -11.86 -6.25
N HIS A 75 2.44 -11.95 -5.18
CA HIS A 75 2.95 -13.21 -4.65
C HIS A 75 3.19 -13.09 -3.15
N GLY A 76 2.95 -14.18 -2.43
CA GLY A 76 3.15 -14.24 -1.00
C GLY A 76 2.12 -13.44 -0.20
N LYS A 77 2.59 -12.81 0.88
CA LYS A 77 1.77 -12.05 1.82
C LYS A 77 2.59 -10.99 2.51
N PHE A 78 2.00 -9.80 2.67
CA PHE A 78 2.60 -8.73 3.46
C PHE A 78 1.56 -8.00 4.33
N TYR A 79 2.06 -7.39 5.39
CA TYR A 79 1.33 -6.49 6.26
C TYR A 79 1.59 -5.06 5.77
N LEU A 80 0.56 -4.42 5.24
CA LEU A 80 0.61 -3.05 4.74
C LEU A 80 0.14 -2.10 5.85
N VAL A 81 0.85 -1.02 6.07
CA VAL A 81 0.45 0.11 6.90
C VAL A 81 0.28 1.33 6.00
N VAL A 82 -0.81 2.06 6.19
CA VAL A 82 -1.08 3.37 5.57
C VAL A 82 -1.22 4.40 6.67
N VAL A 83 -0.51 5.52 6.56
CA VAL A 83 -0.50 6.62 7.53
C VAL A 83 -1.00 7.88 6.84
N ASN A 84 -1.97 8.57 7.43
CA ASN A 84 -2.38 9.89 6.97
C ASN A 84 -1.33 10.92 7.42
N HIS A 85 -0.66 11.56 6.48
CA HIS A 85 0.35 12.60 6.70
C HIS A 85 -0.11 13.98 6.18
N ASP A 86 -1.41 14.15 5.95
CA ASP A 86 -1.99 15.44 5.62
C ASP A 86 -2.23 16.27 6.88
N GLU A 87 -1.39 17.26 7.14
CA GLU A 87 -1.46 18.14 8.32
C GLU A 87 -2.78 18.92 8.40
N GLU A 88 -3.49 19.11 7.28
CA GLU A 88 -4.78 19.77 7.23
C GLU A 88 -5.96 18.81 7.55
N SER A 89 -5.68 17.51 7.59
CA SER A 89 -6.71 16.50 7.87
C SER A 89 -6.96 16.35 9.37
N LYS A 90 -8.24 16.21 9.75
CA LYS A 90 -8.63 15.79 11.11
C LYS A 90 -8.09 14.41 11.51
N ASP A 91 -7.67 13.63 10.53
CA ASP A 91 -7.11 12.28 10.70
C ASP A 91 -5.58 12.27 10.57
N PHE A 92 -4.93 13.44 10.67
CA PHE A 92 -3.47 13.54 10.69
C PHE A 92 -2.86 12.60 11.72
N CYS A 93 -1.79 11.89 11.35
CA CYS A 93 -1.13 10.85 12.14
C CYS A 93 -1.96 9.59 12.43
N LYS A 94 -3.21 9.48 12.00
CA LYS A 94 -3.93 8.20 12.08
C LYS A 94 -3.36 7.22 11.04
N TRP A 95 -3.42 5.95 11.39
CA TRP A 95 -2.97 4.89 10.51
C TRP A 95 -3.92 3.69 10.54
N GLN A 96 -3.85 2.88 9.51
CA GLN A 96 -4.56 1.61 9.43
C GLN A 96 -3.69 0.57 8.73
N SER A 97 -3.83 -0.68 9.18
CA SER A 97 -3.13 -1.81 8.55
C SER A 97 -4.07 -2.70 7.76
N PHE A 98 -3.47 -3.39 6.78
CA PHE A 98 -4.13 -4.35 5.91
C PHE A 98 -3.21 -5.56 5.70
N VAL A 99 -3.78 -6.74 5.57
CA VAL A 99 -3.04 -7.90 5.09
C VAL A 99 -3.42 -8.15 3.64
N LEU A 100 -2.44 -8.00 2.74
CA LEU A 100 -2.60 -8.32 1.33
C LEU A 100 -1.82 -9.59 0.99
N SER A 101 -2.41 -10.43 0.14
CA SER A 101 -1.79 -11.70 -0.26
C SER A 101 -2.22 -12.12 -1.66
N GLU A 102 -1.43 -13.00 -2.25
CA GLU A 102 -1.80 -13.69 -3.50
C GLU A 102 -3.09 -14.53 -3.36
N VAL A 103 -3.50 -14.86 -2.12
CA VAL A 103 -4.72 -15.63 -1.87
C VAL A 103 -5.96 -14.74 -1.81
N ASN A 104 -5.92 -13.63 -1.04
CA ASN A 104 -7.09 -12.76 -0.89
C ASN A 104 -7.28 -11.77 -2.05
N LYS A 105 -6.23 -11.55 -2.87
CA LYS A 105 -6.24 -10.65 -4.03
C LYS A 105 -6.63 -9.20 -3.72
N HIS A 106 -6.70 -8.84 -2.44
CA HIS A 106 -7.10 -7.51 -2.01
C HIS A 106 -6.14 -6.44 -2.52
N GLN A 107 -6.68 -5.24 -2.74
CA GLN A 107 -5.91 -4.06 -3.11
C GLN A 107 -6.26 -2.91 -2.17
N VAL A 108 -5.35 -1.96 -2.02
CA VAL A 108 -5.59 -0.74 -1.26
C VAL A 108 -5.29 0.46 -2.15
N LEU A 109 -6.29 1.33 -2.28
CA LEU A 109 -6.10 2.65 -2.90
C LEU A 109 -5.66 3.64 -1.83
N VAL A 110 -4.50 4.24 -2.02
CA VAL A 110 -3.87 5.20 -1.11
C VAL A 110 -3.85 6.57 -1.79
N PRO A 111 -4.46 7.61 -1.18
CA PRO A 111 -4.49 8.96 -1.75
C PRO A 111 -3.16 9.69 -1.54
N PRO A 112 -2.96 10.85 -2.22
CA PRO A 112 -1.88 11.78 -1.92
C PRO A 112 -1.76 12.13 -0.44
N LYS A 113 -0.57 12.58 -0.01
CA LYS A 113 -0.28 12.96 1.38
C LYS A 113 -0.43 11.80 2.39
N HIS A 114 -0.49 10.56 1.91
CA HIS A 114 -0.45 9.36 2.77
C HIS A 114 0.85 8.61 2.55
N GLY A 115 1.47 8.21 3.67
CA GLY A 115 2.61 7.30 3.66
C GLY A 115 2.14 5.85 3.67
N ASN A 116 2.87 4.98 2.99
CA ASN A 116 2.68 3.55 3.09
C ASN A 116 3.99 2.82 3.36
N GLY A 117 3.91 1.77 4.17
CA GLY A 117 5.01 0.84 4.42
C GLY A 117 4.49 -0.58 4.48
N HIS A 118 5.33 -1.56 4.18
CA HIS A 118 4.91 -2.95 4.23
C HIS A 118 5.99 -3.85 4.82
N LEU A 119 5.55 -4.86 5.57
CA LEU A 119 6.36 -5.93 6.14
C LEU A 119 6.07 -7.23 5.39
N CYS A 120 7.09 -7.86 4.83
CA CYS A 120 6.95 -9.19 4.22
C CYS A 120 6.72 -10.26 5.29
N LEU A 121 5.55 -10.92 5.25
CA LEU A 121 5.15 -11.98 6.19
C LEU A 121 5.47 -13.39 5.68
N SER A 122 5.50 -13.59 4.37
CA SER A 122 5.85 -14.86 3.72
C SER A 122 7.36 -14.99 3.53
N GLU A 123 7.84 -16.11 3.03
CA GLU A 123 9.25 -16.31 2.69
C GLU A 123 9.73 -15.27 1.67
N LYS A 124 8.84 -14.97 0.70
CA LYS A 124 9.02 -13.93 -0.31
C LYS A 124 7.68 -13.26 -0.59
N SER A 125 7.67 -11.97 -0.88
CA SER A 125 6.49 -11.27 -1.38
C SER A 125 6.83 -10.36 -2.56
N ILE A 126 5.84 -10.18 -3.45
CA ILE A 126 5.89 -9.23 -4.55
C ILE A 126 4.84 -8.15 -4.28
N PHE A 127 5.33 -6.98 -3.91
CA PHE A 127 4.55 -5.76 -3.74
C PHE A 127 4.49 -5.05 -5.09
N HIS A 128 3.28 -4.86 -5.60
CA HIS A 128 3.02 -4.17 -6.86
C HIS A 128 2.15 -2.95 -6.57
N TYR A 129 2.41 -1.85 -7.25
CA TYR A 129 1.56 -0.67 -7.17
C TYR A 129 1.54 0.11 -8.48
N LYS A 130 0.35 0.63 -8.81
CA LYS A 130 0.17 1.62 -9.86
C LYS A 130 0.26 3.01 -9.25
N GLN A 131 0.81 3.96 -9.99
CA GLN A 131 0.93 5.37 -9.58
C GLN A 131 0.22 6.29 -10.57
N SER A 132 -0.41 7.35 -10.05
CA SER A 132 -1.05 8.38 -10.88
C SER A 132 -0.06 9.41 -11.44
N GLU A 133 1.13 9.49 -10.87
CA GLU A 133 2.20 10.38 -11.27
C GLU A 133 3.49 9.58 -11.48
N TYR A 134 4.38 10.08 -12.33
CA TYR A 134 5.72 9.53 -12.46
C TYR A 134 6.52 9.77 -11.18
N TYR A 135 7.36 8.79 -10.82
CA TYR A 135 8.21 8.89 -9.64
C TYR A 135 9.09 10.14 -9.68
N ASP A 136 9.02 10.93 -8.62
CA ASP A 136 9.85 12.12 -8.41
C ASP A 136 10.41 12.12 -6.98
N PRO A 137 11.73 11.90 -6.82
CA PRO A 137 12.35 11.83 -5.49
C PRO A 137 12.26 13.15 -4.71
N SER A 138 12.11 14.30 -5.39
CA SER A 138 12.01 15.61 -4.73
C SER A 138 10.69 15.81 -3.96
N ARG A 139 9.65 15.03 -4.28
CA ARG A 139 8.33 15.09 -3.64
C ARG A 139 8.12 14.05 -2.56
N GLN A 140 9.09 13.14 -2.39
CA GLN A 140 8.96 12.02 -1.47
C GLN A 140 9.22 12.44 -0.02
N PHE A 141 8.40 11.93 0.89
CA PHE A 141 8.69 11.93 2.32
C PHE A 141 8.92 10.52 2.85
N SER A 142 9.64 10.42 3.96
CA SER A 142 9.95 9.14 4.62
C SER A 142 9.78 9.27 6.12
N ILE A 143 8.74 8.66 6.67
CA ILE A 143 8.50 8.59 8.11
C ILE A 143 9.22 7.35 8.65
N ILE A 144 9.86 7.46 9.81
CA ILE A 144 10.51 6.31 10.43
C ILE A 144 9.48 5.25 10.82
N TRP A 145 9.80 3.99 10.55
CA TRP A 145 8.87 2.86 10.70
C TRP A 145 8.34 2.66 12.14
N ASN A 146 9.16 3.01 13.14
CA ASN A 146 8.89 2.84 14.57
C ASN A 146 8.65 4.17 15.31
N ASP A 147 8.09 5.15 14.63
CA ASP A 147 7.75 6.44 15.23
C ASP A 147 6.90 6.24 16.49
N PRO A 148 7.36 6.74 17.67
CA PRO A 148 6.65 6.55 18.93
C PRO A 148 5.31 7.30 19.00
N LYS A 149 5.13 8.38 18.24
CA LYS A 149 3.87 9.13 18.17
C LYS A 149 2.83 8.37 17.37
N LEU A 150 3.24 7.70 16.30
CA LEU A 150 2.34 6.84 15.51
C LEU A 150 2.05 5.53 16.23
N ASN A 151 3.01 5.02 17.02
CA ASN A 151 2.90 3.76 17.78
C ASN A 151 2.34 2.61 16.91
N ILE A 152 2.87 2.46 15.70
CA ILE A 152 2.43 1.43 14.77
C ILE A 152 2.85 0.06 15.30
N TRP A 153 1.89 -0.85 15.37
CA TRP A 153 2.19 -2.24 15.68
C TRP A 153 2.64 -2.98 14.41
N TRP A 154 3.87 -3.47 14.43
CA TRP A 154 4.42 -4.34 13.39
C TRP A 154 4.57 -5.76 13.94
N PRO A 155 4.09 -6.81 13.24
CA PRO A 155 4.21 -8.20 13.70
C PRO A 155 5.65 -8.75 13.50
N VAL A 156 6.65 -7.99 13.90
CA VAL A 156 8.07 -8.32 13.87
C VAL A 156 8.82 -7.57 14.95
N LYS A 157 9.80 -8.21 15.60
CA LYS A 157 10.63 -7.56 16.64
C LYS A 157 11.85 -6.88 16.05
N ASN A 158 12.54 -7.57 15.13
CA ASN A 158 13.80 -7.13 14.52
C ASN A 158 13.63 -7.16 13.00
N PRO A 159 13.10 -6.09 12.38
CA PRO A 159 12.95 -6.03 10.94
C PRO A 159 14.29 -5.87 10.23
N ILE A 160 14.34 -6.28 8.98
CA ILE A 160 15.43 -5.97 8.05
C ILE A 160 15.04 -4.67 7.34
N LEU A 161 15.88 -3.65 7.44
CA LEU A 161 15.65 -2.31 6.93
C LEU A 161 16.71 -1.91 5.91
N SER A 162 16.36 -0.98 5.02
CA SER A 162 17.35 -0.23 4.26
C SER A 162 17.90 0.93 5.10
N GLN A 163 19.07 1.47 4.72
CA GLN A 163 19.61 2.66 5.37
C GLN A 163 18.61 3.84 5.34
N ARG A 164 17.86 3.99 4.26
CA ARG A 164 16.81 5.03 4.14
C ARG A 164 15.72 4.84 5.19
N ASP A 165 15.29 3.61 5.44
CA ASP A 165 14.19 3.30 6.36
C ASP A 165 14.62 3.38 7.84
N GLU A 166 15.92 3.21 8.11
CA GLU A 166 16.50 3.38 9.45
C GLU A 166 16.63 4.85 9.87
N VAL A 167 16.76 5.79 8.91
CA VAL A 167 16.99 7.21 9.16
C VAL A 167 15.83 8.11 8.74
N GLY A 168 14.63 7.58 8.61
CA GLY A 168 13.41 8.34 8.36
C GLY A 168 13.19 9.40 9.45
N TYR A 169 12.39 10.44 9.17
CA TYR A 169 12.08 11.44 10.17
C TYR A 169 10.88 11.04 11.04
N TYR A 170 10.79 11.65 12.22
CA TYR A 170 9.65 11.54 13.13
C TYR A 170 8.55 12.54 12.76
N VAL A 171 7.28 12.14 12.93
CA VAL A 171 6.11 12.99 12.67
C VAL A 171 5.80 13.95 13.83
#